data_d89829c8d3b0673b83cf6ca912bbc8b3
#
_entry.id   d89829c8d3b0673b83cf6ca912bbc8b3
#
_cell.length_a   1.000
_cell.length_b   1.000
_cell.length_c   1.000
_cell.angle_alpha   90.00
_cell.angle_beta   90.00
_cell.angle_gamma   90.00
#
_symmetry.space_group_name_H-M   'P 1'
#
loop_
_entity.id
_entity.type
_entity.pdbx_description
1 polymer ?
#
loop_
_entity_poly.entity_id
_entity_poly.type
_entity_poly.pdbx_seq_one_letter_code
_entity_poly.pdbx_strand_id
1 'polypeptide(L)'
;MTRLLARDLTVSLGGSPVVGPLSLRLEPGEVVGLLGPNGAGKSTLLRALAGLAPHGGSATLDGTPLAQMSDAARALRIAYLPQARTVGWAVAVERLVELGRIPWRRFGSALSETDRAIVAEAMRLMDVGPLARRLATEISGGEQARALAARVIAQDTPVLLADEPAAGLDPAHQIAMMAAFRSLAAKGRSVIVSLHDLTLAARWCDRLVMLDAGKVAAEGAPAEVVTPALLGQVFGVEAVVSTVGGALAVAPIGLSGGPR
;
A
#
# COMPACT_ATOMS: atom_id res chain seq x y z
N MET A 1 5.44 -6.26 18.86
CA MET A 1 5.12 -5.23 17.83
C MET A 1 5.97 -5.52 16.60
N THR A 2 5.39 -5.56 15.41
CA THR A 2 6.09 -6.03 14.19
C THR A 2 6.80 -4.89 13.48
N ARG A 3 8.10 -5.09 13.19
CA ARG A 3 8.96 -4.14 12.47
C ARG A 3 9.47 -4.76 11.16
N LEU A 4 9.26 -4.09 10.03
CA LEU A 4 9.86 -4.43 8.75
C LEU A 4 11.05 -3.51 8.50
N LEU A 5 12.20 -4.08 8.17
CA LEU A 5 13.43 -3.34 7.93
C LEU A 5 14.09 -3.82 6.64
N ALA A 6 14.37 -2.90 5.73
CA ALA A 6 15.22 -3.10 4.57
C ALA A 6 16.52 -2.33 4.74
N ARG A 7 17.67 -2.95 4.37
CA ARG A 7 18.99 -2.31 4.37
C ARG A 7 19.69 -2.59 3.05
N ASP A 8 20.15 -1.51 2.42
CA ASP A 8 20.85 -1.53 1.14
C ASP A 8 20.15 -2.39 0.09
N LEU A 9 18.80 -2.35 0.12
CA LEU A 9 17.96 -3.16 -0.72
C LEU A 9 18.11 -2.72 -2.18
N THR A 10 18.38 -3.69 -3.05
CA THR A 10 18.46 -3.48 -4.50
C THR A 10 17.54 -4.44 -5.22
N VAL A 11 16.89 -4.00 -6.27
CA VAL A 11 16.07 -4.87 -7.13
C VAL A 11 16.37 -4.59 -8.59
N SER A 12 16.61 -5.67 -9.34
CA SER A 12 16.80 -5.61 -10.80
C SER A 12 15.67 -6.38 -11.49
N LEU A 13 15.18 -5.86 -12.61
CA LEU A 13 14.23 -6.52 -13.49
C LEU A 13 14.84 -6.70 -14.88
N GLY A 14 14.89 -7.94 -15.37
CA GLY A 14 15.52 -8.25 -16.65
C GLY A 14 17.00 -7.82 -16.74
N GLY A 15 17.73 -7.85 -15.61
CA GLY A 15 19.12 -7.42 -15.51
C GLY A 15 19.32 -5.91 -15.33
N SER A 16 18.28 -5.09 -15.46
CA SER A 16 18.38 -3.64 -15.28
C SER A 16 18.05 -3.26 -13.82
N PRO A 17 18.86 -2.41 -13.14
CA PRO A 17 18.56 -1.95 -11.80
C PRO A 17 17.32 -1.03 -11.82
N VAL A 18 16.36 -1.31 -10.94
CA VAL A 18 15.10 -0.55 -10.78
C VAL A 18 15.02 0.10 -9.42
N VAL A 19 15.55 -0.54 -8.38
CA VAL A 19 15.52 -0.03 -7.01
C VAL A 19 16.90 -0.16 -6.38
N GLY A 20 17.31 0.88 -5.69
CA GLY A 20 18.38 0.89 -4.72
C GLY A 20 19.79 1.23 -5.21
N PRO A 21 20.78 1.11 -4.28
CA PRO A 21 20.58 0.68 -2.88
C PRO A 21 19.75 1.68 -2.07
N LEU A 22 18.78 1.18 -1.33
CA LEU A 22 18.00 1.99 -0.39
C LEU A 22 17.75 1.26 0.94
N SER A 23 17.57 2.03 1.99
CA SER A 23 17.18 1.51 3.29
C SER A 23 15.84 2.11 3.68
N LEU A 24 14.97 1.29 4.26
CA LEU A 24 13.63 1.67 4.69
C LEU A 24 13.27 0.90 5.96
N ARG A 25 12.63 1.57 6.90
CA ARG A 25 12.04 0.94 8.08
C ARG A 25 10.54 1.22 8.12
N LEU A 26 9.80 0.29 8.67
CA LEU A 26 8.37 0.44 8.98
C LEU A 26 8.17 0.09 10.44
N GLU A 27 7.73 1.07 11.21
CA GLU A 27 7.50 0.91 12.64
C GLU A 27 6.07 0.41 12.92
N PRO A 28 5.85 -0.23 14.07
CA PRO A 28 4.52 -0.68 14.47
C PRO A 28 3.52 0.47 14.59
N GLY A 29 2.35 0.30 13.99
CA GLY A 29 1.27 1.29 14.07
C GLY A 29 1.47 2.53 13.18
N GLU A 30 2.38 2.45 12.21
CA GLU A 30 2.72 3.55 11.29
C GLU A 30 2.05 3.35 9.92
N VAL A 31 1.59 4.44 9.32
CA VAL A 31 1.20 4.52 7.91
C VAL A 31 2.28 5.29 7.15
N VAL A 32 3.04 4.61 6.31
CA VAL A 32 4.08 5.20 5.46
C VAL A 32 3.55 5.38 4.04
N GLY A 33 3.58 6.61 3.54
CA GLY A 33 3.26 6.92 2.15
C GLY A 33 4.50 6.82 1.26
N LEU A 34 4.42 6.03 0.21
CA LEU A 34 5.47 5.88 -0.79
C LEU A 34 5.12 6.72 -2.02
N LEU A 35 5.89 7.79 -2.26
CA LEU A 35 5.68 8.75 -3.34
C LEU A 35 6.76 8.63 -4.41
N GLY A 36 6.53 9.21 -5.57
CA GLY A 36 7.48 9.30 -6.68
C GLY A 36 6.79 9.19 -8.02
N PRO A 37 7.45 9.61 -9.10
CA PRO A 37 6.92 9.55 -10.45
C PRO A 37 6.69 8.10 -10.92
N ASN A 38 6.03 7.95 -12.06
CA ASN A 38 5.90 6.65 -12.71
C ASN A 38 7.31 6.13 -13.07
N GLY A 39 7.53 4.85 -12.82
CA GLY A 39 8.86 4.24 -13.04
C GLY A 39 9.87 4.46 -11.90
N ALA A 40 9.56 5.22 -10.84
CA ALA A 40 10.46 5.43 -9.71
C ALA A 40 10.76 4.16 -8.87
N GLY A 41 10.14 3.02 -9.17
CA GLY A 41 10.41 1.74 -8.50
C GLY A 41 9.46 1.41 -7.34
N LYS A 42 8.40 2.18 -7.11
CA LYS A 42 7.44 1.98 -5.98
C LYS A 42 6.88 0.55 -5.91
N SER A 43 6.25 0.10 -6.99
CA SER A 43 5.67 -1.26 -7.07
C SER A 43 6.72 -2.36 -6.93
N THR A 44 7.91 -2.14 -7.51
CA THR A 44 9.04 -3.06 -7.43
C THR A 44 9.54 -3.19 -5.99
N LEU A 45 9.67 -2.06 -5.28
CA LEU A 45 10.03 -2.02 -3.86
C LEU A 45 8.99 -2.76 -3.01
N LEU A 46 7.71 -2.45 -3.19
CA LEU A 46 6.63 -3.11 -2.44
C LEU A 46 6.62 -4.63 -2.67
N ARG A 47 6.84 -5.08 -3.91
CA ARG A 47 6.93 -6.52 -4.22
C ARG A 47 8.14 -7.17 -3.56
N ALA A 48 9.29 -6.50 -3.52
CA ALA A 48 10.48 -7.00 -2.84
C ALA A 48 10.24 -7.12 -1.31
N LEU A 49 9.64 -6.10 -0.70
CA LEU A 49 9.25 -6.10 0.72
C LEU A 49 8.16 -7.14 1.04
N ALA A 50 7.32 -7.50 0.07
CA ALA A 50 6.38 -8.61 0.19
C ALA A 50 7.05 -9.99 0.02
N GLY A 51 8.33 -10.04 -0.35
CA GLY A 51 9.05 -11.28 -0.70
C GLY A 51 8.58 -11.90 -2.01
N LEU A 52 8.00 -11.09 -2.91
CA LEU A 52 7.47 -11.51 -4.22
C LEU A 52 8.42 -11.18 -5.37
N ALA A 53 9.54 -10.50 -5.09
CA ALA A 53 10.60 -10.22 -6.05
C ALA A 53 11.96 -10.49 -5.40
N PRO A 54 12.92 -11.07 -6.14
CA PRO A 54 14.28 -11.25 -5.65
C PRO A 54 14.93 -9.88 -5.44
N HIS A 55 15.76 -9.78 -4.42
CA HIS A 55 16.46 -8.54 -4.07
C HIS A 55 17.87 -8.83 -3.55
N GLY A 56 18.78 -7.88 -3.74
CA GLY A 56 20.04 -7.80 -3.00
C GLY A 56 19.87 -6.99 -1.71
N GLY A 57 20.94 -6.90 -0.92
CA GLY A 57 20.85 -6.32 0.42
C GLY A 57 20.07 -7.22 1.40
N SER A 58 19.41 -6.62 2.38
CA SER A 58 18.63 -7.40 3.36
C SER A 58 17.24 -6.82 3.58
N ALA A 59 16.25 -7.69 3.74
CA ALA A 59 14.90 -7.36 4.22
C ALA A 59 14.53 -8.31 5.35
N THR A 60 14.18 -7.77 6.52
CA THR A 60 13.87 -8.57 7.72
C THR A 60 12.53 -8.16 8.31
N LEU A 61 11.82 -9.12 8.88
CA LEU A 61 10.61 -8.91 9.66
C LEU A 61 10.87 -9.41 11.10
N ASP A 62 10.83 -8.51 12.08
CA ASP A 62 11.20 -8.80 13.47
C ASP A 62 12.56 -9.48 13.60
N GLY A 63 13.55 -9.06 12.80
CA GLY A 63 14.90 -9.60 12.76
C GLY A 63 15.05 -10.88 11.93
N THR A 64 13.97 -11.54 11.51
CA THR A 64 14.02 -12.72 10.63
C THR A 64 14.12 -12.28 9.17
N PRO A 65 15.14 -12.73 8.41
CA PRO A 65 15.24 -12.43 6.99
C PRO A 65 14.02 -12.96 6.21
N LEU A 66 13.43 -12.14 5.34
CA LEU A 66 12.27 -12.56 4.53
C LEU A 66 12.60 -13.75 3.64
N ALA A 67 13.83 -13.85 3.14
CA ALA A 67 14.31 -14.97 2.33
C ALA A 67 14.35 -16.31 3.08
N GLN A 68 14.37 -16.30 4.42
CA GLN A 68 14.34 -17.50 5.26
C GLN A 68 12.93 -17.89 5.68
N MET A 69 11.94 -17.04 5.43
CA MET A 69 10.54 -17.34 5.74
C MET A 69 9.92 -18.15 4.60
N SER A 70 9.21 -19.23 4.95
CA SER A 70 8.35 -19.93 3.97
C SER A 70 7.23 -18.99 3.50
N ASP A 71 6.68 -19.25 2.30
CA ASP A 71 5.56 -18.48 1.76
C ASP A 71 4.36 -18.46 2.72
N ALA A 72 4.07 -19.59 3.34
CA ALA A 72 3.00 -19.71 4.33
C ALA A 72 3.27 -18.84 5.58
N ALA A 73 4.49 -18.87 6.13
CA ALA A 73 4.86 -18.04 7.27
C ALA A 73 4.81 -16.55 6.93
N ARG A 74 5.25 -16.18 5.74
CA ARG A 74 5.20 -14.80 5.23
C ARG A 74 3.77 -14.32 5.00
N ALA A 75 2.90 -15.16 4.45
CA ALA A 75 1.49 -14.84 4.24
C ALA A 75 0.70 -14.59 5.54
N LEU A 76 1.15 -15.13 6.67
CA LEU A 76 0.58 -14.82 7.99
C LEU A 76 1.07 -13.48 8.56
N ARG A 77 2.07 -12.86 7.95
CA ARG A 77 2.75 -11.68 8.50
C ARG A 77 2.67 -10.45 7.59
N ILE A 78 2.61 -10.65 6.27
CA ILE A 78 2.59 -9.58 5.28
C ILE A 78 1.44 -9.83 4.31
N ALA A 79 0.55 -8.86 4.19
CA ALA A 79 -0.45 -8.81 3.14
C ALA A 79 -0.02 -7.82 2.05
N TYR A 80 -0.26 -8.16 0.79
CA TYR A 80 0.06 -7.32 -0.35
C TYR A 80 -1.16 -7.10 -1.24
N LEU A 81 -1.49 -5.83 -1.48
CA LEU A 81 -2.50 -5.40 -2.44
C LEU A 81 -1.79 -4.90 -3.69
N PRO A 82 -1.83 -5.62 -4.82
CA PRO A 82 -1.20 -5.18 -6.05
C PRO A 82 -2.00 -4.07 -6.74
N GLN A 83 -1.35 -3.32 -7.60
CA GLN A 83 -1.98 -2.29 -8.45
C GLN A 83 -3.03 -2.89 -9.41
N ALA A 84 -2.76 -4.09 -9.95
CA ALA A 84 -3.70 -4.79 -10.82
C ALA A 84 -4.95 -5.24 -10.05
N ARG A 85 -6.15 -4.87 -10.55
CA ARG A 85 -7.42 -5.01 -9.82
C ARG A 85 -8.45 -5.86 -10.57
N THR A 86 -8.05 -6.61 -11.57
CA THR A 86 -8.99 -7.41 -12.36
C THR A 86 -9.26 -8.74 -11.68
N VAL A 87 -10.53 -9.00 -11.37
CA VAL A 87 -11.03 -10.32 -10.99
C VAL A 87 -11.56 -10.99 -12.25
N GLY A 88 -10.81 -11.96 -12.77
CA GLY A 88 -11.10 -12.59 -14.07
C GLY A 88 -12.08 -13.77 -14.02
N TRP A 89 -12.67 -14.09 -12.87
CA TRP A 89 -13.62 -15.20 -12.73
C TRP A 89 -14.86 -14.79 -11.93
N ALA A 90 -15.99 -15.45 -12.23
CA ALA A 90 -17.26 -15.19 -11.58
C ALA A 90 -17.27 -15.76 -10.15
N VAL A 91 -16.95 -14.92 -9.17
CA VAL A 91 -16.96 -15.24 -7.74
C VAL A 91 -17.76 -14.18 -6.99
N ALA A 92 -18.57 -14.58 -6.01
CA ALA A 92 -19.28 -13.63 -5.16
C ALA A 92 -18.29 -12.79 -4.35
N VAL A 93 -18.58 -11.50 -4.16
CA VAL A 93 -17.71 -10.56 -3.42
C VAL A 93 -17.37 -11.09 -2.04
N GLU A 94 -18.33 -11.63 -1.30
CA GLU A 94 -18.08 -12.24 0.01
C GLU A 94 -17.03 -13.37 -0.08
N ARG A 95 -17.16 -14.27 -1.07
CA ARG A 95 -16.20 -15.34 -1.28
C ARG A 95 -14.82 -14.82 -1.69
N LEU A 96 -14.77 -13.75 -2.48
CA LEU A 96 -13.51 -13.09 -2.80
C LEU A 96 -12.80 -12.57 -1.53
N VAL A 97 -13.55 -11.96 -0.61
CA VAL A 97 -12.98 -11.46 0.66
C VAL A 97 -12.56 -12.60 1.57
N GLU A 98 -13.33 -13.69 1.63
CA GLU A 98 -12.98 -14.91 2.39
C GLU A 98 -11.65 -15.53 1.97
N LEU A 99 -11.21 -15.35 0.73
CA LEU A 99 -9.89 -15.81 0.27
C LEU A 99 -8.74 -15.18 1.08
N GLY A 100 -8.94 -14.02 1.69
CA GLY A 100 -7.99 -13.41 2.60
C GLY A 100 -7.67 -14.30 3.81
N ARG A 101 -8.58 -15.21 4.19
CA ARG A 101 -8.40 -16.11 5.33
C ARG A 101 -7.63 -17.41 5.01
N ILE A 102 -7.28 -17.64 3.72
CA ILE A 102 -6.58 -18.86 3.30
C ILE A 102 -5.31 -19.14 4.14
N PRO A 103 -4.42 -18.18 4.43
CA PRO A 103 -3.20 -18.45 5.19
C PRO A 103 -3.44 -19.00 6.60
N TRP A 104 -4.60 -18.71 7.20
CA TRP A 104 -4.96 -19.08 8.57
C TRP A 104 -5.69 -20.42 8.67
N ARG A 105 -6.06 -21.01 7.53
CA ARG A 105 -6.93 -22.17 7.48
C ARG A 105 -6.17 -23.44 7.13
N ARG A 106 -6.62 -24.55 7.72
CA ARG A 106 -6.23 -25.86 7.21
C ARG A 106 -6.95 -26.14 5.90
N PHE A 107 -6.28 -26.81 4.99
CA PHE A 107 -6.86 -27.21 3.71
C PHE A 107 -8.20 -27.94 3.92
N GLY A 108 -9.23 -27.55 3.21
CA GLY A 108 -10.57 -28.15 3.28
C GLY A 108 -11.42 -27.75 4.49
N SER A 109 -10.90 -26.94 5.46
CA SER A 109 -11.70 -26.51 6.60
C SER A 109 -12.69 -25.40 6.23
N ALA A 110 -13.87 -25.40 6.87
CA ALA A 110 -14.79 -24.26 6.82
C ALA A 110 -14.20 -23.03 7.55
N LEU A 111 -14.72 -21.84 7.29
CA LEU A 111 -14.41 -20.63 8.06
C LEU A 111 -14.86 -20.81 9.52
N SER A 112 -13.97 -20.49 10.44
CA SER A 112 -14.33 -20.36 11.86
C SER A 112 -15.25 -19.16 12.08
N GLU A 113 -15.84 -19.07 13.25
CA GLU A 113 -16.63 -17.89 13.65
C GLU A 113 -15.77 -16.63 13.69
N THR A 114 -14.54 -16.74 14.20
CA THR A 114 -13.55 -15.66 14.18
C THR A 114 -13.22 -15.22 12.75
N ASP A 115 -13.02 -16.16 11.81
CA ASP A 115 -12.75 -15.81 10.40
C ASP A 115 -13.94 -15.05 9.79
N ARG A 116 -15.17 -15.49 10.06
CA ARG A 116 -16.38 -14.80 9.59
C ARG A 116 -16.47 -13.37 10.12
N ALA A 117 -16.16 -13.17 11.40
CA ALA A 117 -16.16 -11.84 12.01
C ALA A 117 -15.11 -10.92 11.36
N ILE A 118 -13.91 -11.44 11.09
CA ILE A 118 -12.84 -10.68 10.41
C ILE A 118 -13.25 -10.31 8.97
N VAL A 119 -13.83 -11.23 8.23
CA VAL A 119 -14.35 -10.99 6.88
C VAL A 119 -15.44 -9.93 6.90
N ALA A 120 -16.41 -10.03 7.80
CA ALA A 120 -17.49 -9.05 7.93
C ALA A 120 -16.96 -7.65 8.27
N GLU A 121 -15.99 -7.54 9.18
CA GLU A 121 -15.36 -6.26 9.52
C GLU A 121 -14.57 -5.68 8.34
N ALA A 122 -13.83 -6.49 7.59
CA ALA A 122 -13.12 -6.04 6.40
C ALA A 122 -14.09 -5.53 5.31
N MET A 123 -15.20 -6.23 5.10
CA MET A 123 -16.26 -5.82 4.17
C MET A 123 -16.93 -4.52 4.61
N ARG A 124 -17.14 -4.34 5.91
CA ARG A 124 -17.70 -3.11 6.49
C ARG A 124 -16.74 -1.93 6.29
N LEU A 125 -15.45 -2.11 6.57
CA LEU A 125 -14.41 -1.07 6.41
C LEU A 125 -14.31 -0.57 4.97
N MET A 126 -14.54 -1.44 4.00
CA MET A 126 -14.47 -1.11 2.57
C MET A 126 -15.84 -0.82 1.94
N ASP A 127 -16.90 -0.78 2.74
CA ASP A 127 -18.28 -0.56 2.26
C ASP A 127 -18.66 -1.46 1.07
N VAL A 128 -18.38 -2.77 1.19
CA VAL A 128 -18.73 -3.77 0.18
C VAL A 128 -19.74 -4.80 0.69
N GLY A 129 -20.27 -4.61 1.89
CA GLY A 129 -21.31 -5.45 2.48
C GLY A 129 -22.55 -5.59 1.59
N PRO A 130 -23.12 -4.49 1.03
CA PRO A 130 -24.26 -4.54 0.12
C PRO A 130 -23.98 -5.35 -1.17
N LEU A 131 -22.71 -5.55 -1.53
CA LEU A 131 -22.28 -6.26 -2.74
C LEU A 131 -21.99 -7.75 -2.48
N ALA A 132 -22.12 -8.24 -1.24
CA ALA A 132 -21.66 -9.56 -0.80
C ALA A 132 -22.02 -10.70 -1.76
N ARG A 133 -23.26 -10.70 -2.27
CA ARG A 133 -23.81 -11.75 -3.14
C ARG A 133 -23.60 -11.49 -4.65
N ARG A 134 -23.16 -10.28 -5.03
CA ARG A 134 -22.91 -9.96 -6.44
C ARG A 134 -21.61 -10.61 -6.91
N LEU A 135 -21.56 -10.93 -8.18
CA LEU A 135 -20.32 -11.44 -8.78
C LEU A 135 -19.31 -10.31 -8.93
N ALA A 136 -18.05 -10.60 -8.60
CA ALA A 136 -16.97 -9.61 -8.69
C ALA A 136 -16.74 -9.11 -10.14
N THR A 137 -17.16 -9.88 -11.13
CA THR A 137 -17.14 -9.51 -12.55
C THR A 137 -18.30 -8.58 -12.96
N GLU A 138 -19.31 -8.39 -12.11
CA GLU A 138 -20.52 -7.60 -12.39
C GLU A 138 -20.58 -6.28 -11.61
N ILE A 139 -19.55 -5.98 -10.85
CA ILE A 139 -19.44 -4.74 -10.10
C ILE A 139 -18.45 -3.78 -10.78
N SER A 140 -18.58 -2.49 -10.50
CA SER A 140 -17.70 -1.46 -11.06
C SER A 140 -16.23 -1.65 -10.67
N GLY A 141 -15.31 -1.04 -11.43
CA GLY A 141 -13.88 -1.10 -11.12
C GLY A 141 -13.53 -0.55 -9.73
N GLY A 142 -14.22 0.50 -9.28
CA GLY A 142 -14.08 1.05 -7.93
C GLY A 142 -14.57 0.10 -6.85
N GLU A 143 -15.71 -0.58 -7.09
CA GLU A 143 -16.22 -1.63 -6.18
C GLU A 143 -15.29 -2.85 -6.15
N GLN A 144 -14.71 -3.25 -7.30
CA GLN A 144 -13.70 -4.31 -7.33
C GLN A 144 -12.45 -3.93 -6.52
N ALA A 145 -11.97 -2.70 -6.66
CA ALA A 145 -10.82 -2.21 -5.90
C ALA A 145 -11.08 -2.29 -4.40
N ARG A 146 -12.28 -1.88 -3.93
CA ARG A 146 -12.68 -1.96 -2.53
C ARG A 146 -12.85 -3.41 -2.06
N ALA A 147 -13.40 -4.29 -2.88
CA ALA A 147 -13.51 -5.71 -2.56
C ALA A 147 -12.14 -6.40 -2.43
N LEU A 148 -11.18 -6.07 -3.30
CA LEU A 148 -9.82 -6.56 -3.22
C LEU A 148 -9.07 -6.00 -2.01
N ALA A 149 -9.29 -4.73 -1.65
CA ALA A 149 -8.77 -4.15 -0.41
C ALA A 149 -9.37 -4.85 0.83
N ALA A 150 -10.69 -5.13 0.84
CA ALA A 150 -11.34 -5.90 1.89
C ALA A 150 -10.72 -7.30 2.02
N ARG A 151 -10.42 -7.99 0.90
CA ARG A 151 -9.74 -9.30 0.91
C ARG A 151 -8.38 -9.21 1.61
N VAL A 152 -7.59 -8.18 1.30
CA VAL A 152 -6.25 -8.01 1.88
C VAL A 152 -6.34 -7.62 3.36
N ILE A 153 -7.31 -6.80 3.75
CA ILE A 153 -7.59 -6.47 5.16
C ILE A 153 -8.04 -7.72 5.92
N ALA A 154 -8.87 -8.57 5.31
CA ALA A 154 -9.32 -9.83 5.90
C ALA A 154 -8.19 -10.85 6.10
N GLN A 155 -7.04 -10.69 5.42
CA GLN A 155 -5.85 -11.50 5.70
C GLN A 155 -5.32 -11.30 7.12
N ASP A 156 -5.61 -10.17 7.75
CA ASP A 156 -5.40 -9.90 9.17
C ASP A 156 -3.95 -10.01 9.62
N THR A 157 -3.04 -9.43 8.84
CA THR A 157 -1.60 -9.46 9.06
C THR A 157 -1.10 -8.23 9.83
N PRO A 158 0.06 -8.33 10.52
CA PRO A 158 0.69 -7.17 11.17
C PRO A 158 1.20 -6.11 10.17
N VAL A 159 1.56 -6.51 8.94
CA VAL A 159 2.04 -5.59 7.88
C VAL A 159 1.13 -5.67 6.68
N LEU A 160 0.75 -4.52 6.15
CA LEU A 160 0.00 -4.37 4.91
C LEU A 160 0.79 -3.48 3.94
N LEU A 161 1.04 -3.99 2.74
CA LEU A 161 1.67 -3.27 1.65
C LEU A 161 0.63 -3.06 0.55
N ALA A 162 0.34 -1.81 0.19
CA ALA A 162 -0.70 -1.48 -0.77
C ALA A 162 -0.14 -0.65 -1.93
N ASP A 163 -0.27 -1.16 -3.14
CA ASP A 163 0.23 -0.53 -4.35
C ASP A 163 -0.90 0.21 -5.06
N GLU A 164 -0.89 1.54 -4.97
CA GLU A 164 -1.87 2.47 -5.53
C GLU A 164 -3.34 2.12 -5.23
N PRO A 165 -3.69 1.82 -3.97
CA PRO A 165 -5.01 1.29 -3.62
C PRO A 165 -6.16 2.27 -3.92
N ALA A 166 -5.88 3.55 -3.93
CA ALA A 166 -6.86 4.62 -4.12
C ALA A 166 -7.01 5.10 -5.58
N ALA A 167 -6.17 4.60 -6.51
CA ALA A 167 -6.23 5.03 -7.90
C ALA A 167 -7.57 4.68 -8.55
N GLY A 168 -8.17 5.61 -9.30
CA GLY A 168 -9.46 5.40 -9.98
C GLY A 168 -10.68 5.32 -9.07
N LEU A 169 -10.54 5.56 -7.78
CA LEU A 169 -11.66 5.76 -6.85
C LEU A 169 -12.08 7.24 -6.85
N ASP A 170 -13.37 7.48 -6.60
CA ASP A 170 -13.83 8.82 -6.29
C ASP A 170 -13.30 9.32 -4.93
N PRO A 171 -13.31 10.63 -4.66
CA PRO A 171 -12.72 11.20 -3.44
C PRO A 171 -13.29 10.61 -2.14
N ALA A 172 -14.58 10.29 -2.07
CA ALA A 172 -15.18 9.73 -0.87
C ALA A 172 -14.60 8.35 -0.56
N HIS A 173 -14.46 7.49 -1.57
CA HIS A 173 -13.90 6.15 -1.42
C HIS A 173 -12.39 6.17 -1.21
N GLN A 174 -11.65 7.15 -1.78
CA GLN A 174 -10.23 7.36 -1.46
C GLN A 174 -10.04 7.66 0.03
N ILE A 175 -10.84 8.60 0.57
CA ILE A 175 -10.82 8.96 2.00
C ILE A 175 -11.19 7.76 2.86
N ALA A 176 -12.24 7.01 2.51
CA ALA A 176 -12.66 5.83 3.26
C ALA A 176 -11.56 4.75 3.31
N MET A 177 -10.85 4.52 2.20
CA MET A 177 -9.73 3.58 2.15
C MET A 177 -8.58 4.01 3.06
N MET A 178 -8.18 5.28 3.01
CA MET A 178 -7.11 5.80 3.87
C MET A 178 -7.53 5.80 5.35
N ALA A 179 -8.78 6.11 5.65
CA ALA A 179 -9.33 6.01 7.01
C ALA A 179 -9.28 4.57 7.54
N ALA A 180 -9.56 3.57 6.69
CA ALA A 180 -9.41 2.17 7.07
C ALA A 180 -7.95 1.82 7.38
N PHE A 181 -6.99 2.25 6.57
CA PHE A 181 -5.56 2.03 6.86
C PHE A 181 -5.12 2.71 8.17
N ARG A 182 -5.58 3.92 8.44
CA ARG A 182 -5.37 4.59 9.74
C ARG A 182 -5.98 3.81 10.91
N SER A 183 -7.18 3.26 10.73
CA SER A 183 -7.82 2.41 11.73
C SER A 183 -7.02 1.13 12.01
N LEU A 184 -6.41 0.53 10.98
CA LEU A 184 -5.51 -0.62 11.14
C LEU A 184 -4.25 -0.23 11.90
N ALA A 185 -3.64 0.91 11.57
CA ALA A 185 -2.45 1.43 12.24
C ALA A 185 -2.74 1.73 13.71
N ALA A 186 -3.87 2.33 14.04
CA ALA A 186 -4.30 2.57 15.42
C ALA A 186 -4.48 1.28 16.23
N LYS A 187 -4.70 0.13 15.57
CA LYS A 187 -4.74 -1.22 16.16
C LYS A 187 -3.33 -1.88 16.20
N GLY A 188 -2.26 -1.13 15.96
CA GLY A 188 -0.86 -1.58 16.01
C GLY A 188 -0.36 -2.28 14.75
N ARG A 189 -1.11 -2.28 13.65
CA ARG A 189 -0.64 -2.77 12.34
C ARG A 189 0.16 -1.69 11.63
N SER A 190 1.01 -2.10 10.73
CA SER A 190 1.86 -1.18 9.98
C SER A 190 1.48 -1.23 8.50
N VAL A 191 1.42 -0.06 7.85
CA VAL A 191 0.97 0.05 6.46
C VAL A 191 2.01 0.81 5.64
N ILE A 192 2.41 0.27 4.49
CA ILE A 192 3.06 1.05 3.43
C ILE A 192 2.06 1.16 2.28
N VAL A 193 1.80 2.37 1.84
CA VAL A 193 0.88 2.64 0.74
C VAL A 193 1.54 3.51 -0.32
N SER A 194 1.59 3.05 -1.57
CA SER A 194 2.00 3.92 -2.68
C SER A 194 0.83 4.80 -3.12
N LEU A 195 1.10 6.08 -3.34
CA LEU A 195 0.10 7.07 -3.68
C LEU A 195 0.62 8.01 -4.77
N HIS A 196 -0.30 8.50 -5.62
CA HIS A 196 -0.03 9.59 -6.58
C HIS A 196 -0.55 10.93 -6.07
N ASP A 197 -1.62 10.93 -5.30
CA ASP A 197 -2.18 12.14 -4.72
C ASP A 197 -1.35 12.58 -3.50
N LEU A 198 -0.61 13.68 -3.69
CA LEU A 198 0.28 14.25 -2.68
C LEU A 198 -0.49 14.82 -1.49
N THR A 199 -1.67 15.39 -1.75
CA THR A 199 -2.55 15.92 -0.69
C THR A 199 -3.10 14.77 0.17
N LEU A 200 -3.56 13.70 -0.47
CA LEU A 200 -4.04 12.50 0.23
C LEU A 200 -2.92 11.88 1.07
N ALA A 201 -1.71 11.76 0.51
CA ALA A 201 -0.55 11.23 1.21
C ALA A 201 -0.18 12.09 2.42
N ALA A 202 -0.09 13.40 2.24
CA ALA A 202 0.28 14.34 3.31
C ALA A 202 -0.75 14.38 4.45
N ARG A 203 -2.01 14.11 4.15
CA ARG A 203 -3.09 14.12 5.15
C ARG A 203 -3.19 12.81 5.96
N TRP A 204 -2.88 11.67 5.33
CA TRP A 204 -3.22 10.37 5.89
C TRP A 204 -2.02 9.53 6.34
N CYS A 205 -0.80 9.89 5.92
CA CYS A 205 0.40 9.16 6.30
C CYS A 205 1.12 9.86 7.46
N ASP A 206 1.74 9.08 8.33
CA ASP A 206 2.56 9.58 9.43
C ASP A 206 3.93 10.04 8.92
N ARG A 207 4.46 9.33 7.92
CA ARG A 207 5.74 9.58 7.28
C ARG A 207 5.62 9.32 5.78
N LEU A 208 6.39 10.07 5.01
CA LEU A 208 6.49 9.92 3.56
C LEU A 208 7.90 9.50 3.18
N VAL A 209 7.99 8.66 2.17
CA VAL A 209 9.22 8.28 1.48
C VAL A 209 9.05 8.62 0.01
N MET A 210 9.82 9.56 -0.49
CA MET A 210 9.79 9.98 -1.89
C MET A 210 10.89 9.27 -2.65
N LEU A 211 10.52 8.52 -3.67
CA LEU A 211 11.46 7.83 -4.57
C LEU A 211 11.65 8.62 -5.85
N ASP A 212 12.90 8.66 -6.31
CA ASP A 212 13.28 9.12 -7.63
C ASP A 212 14.31 8.16 -8.22
N ALA A 213 14.09 7.71 -9.46
CA ALA A 213 14.98 6.79 -10.18
C ALA A 213 15.51 5.61 -9.32
N GLY A 214 14.64 4.99 -8.54
CA GLY A 214 14.95 3.83 -7.67
C GLY A 214 15.66 4.16 -6.37
N LYS A 215 15.86 5.42 -6.03
CA LYS A 215 16.54 5.87 -4.79
C LYS A 215 15.58 6.69 -3.93
N VAL A 216 15.86 6.77 -2.63
CA VAL A 216 15.17 7.69 -1.73
C VAL A 216 15.68 9.11 -1.99
N ALA A 217 14.81 9.98 -2.48
CA ALA A 217 15.09 11.40 -2.66
C ALA A 217 14.84 12.18 -1.36
N ALA A 218 13.82 11.82 -0.60
CA ALA A 218 13.50 12.40 0.70
C ALA A 218 12.69 11.41 1.55
N GLU A 219 12.86 11.49 2.88
CA GLU A 219 12.11 10.73 3.88
C GLU A 219 11.91 11.60 5.11
N GLY A 220 10.69 11.64 5.66
CA GLY A 220 10.38 12.42 6.84
C GLY A 220 8.89 12.63 7.05
N ALA A 221 8.55 13.56 7.94
CA ALA A 221 7.18 14.01 8.12
C ALA A 221 6.61 14.62 6.83
N PRO A 222 5.30 14.58 6.59
CA PRO A 222 4.71 15.12 5.36
C PRO A 222 5.17 16.54 5.02
N ALA A 223 5.31 17.43 6.00
CA ALA A 223 5.75 18.80 5.79
C ALA A 223 7.23 18.94 5.36
N GLU A 224 8.06 17.95 5.67
CA GLU A 224 9.48 17.92 5.29
C GLU A 224 9.68 17.38 3.88
N VAL A 225 8.79 16.48 3.44
CA VAL A 225 8.89 15.80 2.15
C VAL A 225 8.07 16.51 1.07
N VAL A 226 6.89 17.03 1.41
CA VAL A 226 6.02 17.72 0.46
C VAL A 226 6.36 19.21 0.45
N THR A 227 7.44 19.55 -0.25
CA THR A 227 7.90 20.94 -0.42
C THR A 227 7.95 21.33 -1.89
N PRO A 228 7.73 22.63 -2.26
CA PRO A 228 7.84 23.05 -3.66
C PRO A 228 9.16 22.68 -4.30
N ALA A 229 10.27 22.75 -3.56
CA ALA A 229 11.62 22.41 -4.06
C ALA A 229 11.72 20.92 -4.42
N LEU A 230 11.31 20.00 -3.53
CA LEU A 230 11.33 18.56 -3.80
C LEU A 230 10.33 18.16 -4.89
N LEU A 231 9.17 18.81 -4.97
CA LEU A 231 8.21 18.57 -6.04
C LEU A 231 8.76 19.01 -7.40
N GLY A 232 9.45 20.14 -7.45
CA GLY A 232 10.16 20.57 -8.65
C GLY A 232 11.25 19.60 -9.07
N GLN A 233 12.09 19.16 -8.13
CA GLN A 233 13.19 18.25 -8.39
C GLN A 233 12.72 16.87 -8.86
N VAL A 234 11.72 16.27 -8.17
CA VAL A 234 11.35 14.85 -8.36
C VAL A 234 10.26 14.70 -9.43
N PHE A 235 9.28 15.60 -9.44
CA PHE A 235 8.14 15.51 -10.38
C PHE A 235 8.26 16.48 -11.57
N GLY A 236 9.18 17.43 -11.52
CA GLY A 236 9.33 18.44 -12.56
C GLY A 236 8.16 19.44 -12.59
N VAL A 237 7.54 19.72 -11.46
CA VAL A 237 6.38 20.61 -11.36
C VAL A 237 6.62 21.77 -10.40
N GLU A 238 6.10 22.92 -10.76
CA GLU A 238 5.91 24.02 -9.83
C GLU A 238 4.61 23.78 -9.04
N ALA A 239 4.67 23.89 -7.73
CA ALA A 239 3.51 23.63 -6.88
C ALA A 239 3.41 24.63 -5.74
N VAL A 240 2.17 25.01 -5.42
CA VAL A 240 1.82 25.69 -4.18
C VAL A 240 1.51 24.63 -3.12
N VAL A 241 2.17 24.73 -1.98
CA VAL A 241 1.91 23.92 -0.80
C VAL A 241 1.37 24.83 0.28
N SER A 242 0.17 24.56 0.76
CA SER A 242 -0.51 25.36 1.78
C SER A 242 -1.15 24.46 2.83
N THR A 243 -1.50 25.02 3.99
CA THR A 243 -2.23 24.29 5.03
C THR A 243 -3.71 24.61 4.94
N VAL A 244 -4.54 23.59 4.75
CA VAL A 244 -6.00 23.71 4.70
C VAL A 244 -6.61 22.71 5.68
N GLY A 245 -7.41 23.20 6.64
CA GLY A 245 -8.03 22.34 7.65
C GLY A 245 -7.01 21.55 8.50
N GLY A 246 -5.84 22.13 8.78
CA GLY A 246 -4.79 21.50 9.59
C GLY A 246 -3.94 20.46 8.85
N ALA A 247 -4.15 20.27 7.54
CA ALA A 247 -3.36 19.36 6.71
C ALA A 247 -2.78 20.09 5.49
N LEU A 248 -1.70 19.53 4.91
CA LEU A 248 -1.13 20.08 3.70
C LEU A 248 -2.05 19.81 2.49
N ALA A 249 -2.18 20.82 1.66
CA ALA A 249 -2.80 20.76 0.35
C ALA A 249 -1.76 21.15 -0.71
N VAL A 250 -1.70 20.38 -1.78
CA VAL A 250 -0.74 20.55 -2.88
C VAL A 250 -1.48 20.86 -4.16
N ALA A 251 -1.17 21.99 -4.76
CA ALA A 251 -1.70 22.42 -6.05
C ALA A 251 -0.56 22.59 -7.05
N PRO A 252 -0.34 21.64 -7.98
CA PRO A 252 0.55 21.88 -9.11
C PRO A 252 0.02 23.02 -9.98
N ILE A 253 0.89 23.98 -10.31
CA ILE A 253 0.52 25.19 -11.06
C ILE A 253 1.25 25.33 -12.39
N GLY A 254 2.30 24.56 -12.61
CA GLY A 254 3.10 24.61 -13.83
C GLY A 254 4.16 23.54 -13.89
N LEU A 255 4.94 23.54 -14.97
CA LEU A 255 6.13 22.69 -15.12
C LEU A 255 7.36 23.47 -14.65
N SER A 256 8.24 22.83 -13.89
CA SER A 256 9.52 23.42 -13.50
C SER A 256 10.39 23.62 -14.74
N GLY A 257 10.73 24.89 -15.06
CA GLY A 257 11.66 25.22 -16.15
C GLY A 257 11.02 25.71 -17.46
N GLY A 258 9.72 26.08 -17.45
CA GLY A 258 9.00 26.63 -18.61
C GLY A 258 8.63 25.59 -19.68
N PRO A 259 7.96 26.02 -20.76
CA PRO A 259 7.54 25.06 -21.78
C PRO A 259 8.76 24.41 -22.44
N ARG A 260 8.83 23.08 -22.36
CA ARG A 260 9.72 22.27 -23.20
C ARG A 260 9.08 22.04 -24.54
#